data_fa49d59ba5fe0007d8d962564e783ba4
#
_entry.id   fa49d59ba5fe0007d8d962564e783ba4
#
_cell.length_a   1.000
_cell.length_b   1.000
_cell.length_c   1.000
_cell.angle_alpha   90.00
_cell.angle_beta   90.00
_cell.angle_gamma   90.00
#
_symmetry.space_group_name_H-M   'P 1'
#
loop_
_entity.id
_entity.type
_entity.pdbx_description
1 polymer ?
#
loop_
_entity_poly.entity_id
_entity_poly.type
_entity_poly.pdbx_seq_one_letter_code
_entity_poly.pdbx_strand_id
1 'polypeptide(L)'
;MNIPSLILRKFNYNYMNANNLILIIGPSKSGKSSITKDLIYNSNINNGCVFVKAHCNKKVYNYIPPLFIHNSYDKKFIKKIIKKQLSYDNSFENSFLIFEDILEYKHLEESKYLRKLLCNKLNNILCIIEIIELSKIYETLLLKNKIDYLFITRDNYDKNKGLLYQLIKNNINIPYGLFCKFMDDYTDNYNFLILDCKSKSQNIADKLFWYKVDIHDNFRLNNEQLWNYNNNNYNNIL
;
A
#
# COMPACT_ATOMS: atom_id res chain seq x y z
N MET A 1 -33.93 0.43 -14.75
CA MET A 1 -33.36 1.76 -14.46
C MET A 1 -32.06 1.87 -15.24
N ASN A 2 -31.99 2.80 -16.21
CA ASN A 2 -30.73 3.10 -16.88
C ASN A 2 -29.82 3.77 -15.86
N ILE A 3 -28.80 3.01 -15.38
CA ILE A 3 -27.72 3.58 -14.57
C ILE A 3 -26.94 4.47 -15.54
N PRO A 4 -26.86 5.80 -15.33
CA PRO A 4 -26.02 6.65 -16.17
C PRO A 4 -24.63 6.05 -16.20
N SER A 5 -23.98 6.04 -17.37
CA SER A 5 -22.62 5.55 -17.52
C SER A 5 -21.68 6.47 -16.73
N LEU A 6 -21.52 6.17 -15.43
CA LEU A 6 -20.56 6.90 -14.61
C LEU A 6 -19.15 6.52 -15.06
N ILE A 7 -18.46 7.48 -15.66
CA ILE A 7 -17.06 7.33 -16.08
C ILE A 7 -16.18 7.78 -14.92
N LEU A 8 -15.34 6.87 -14.44
CA LEU A 8 -14.39 7.19 -13.38
C LEU A 8 -13.23 8.04 -13.92
N ARG A 9 -12.76 8.98 -13.11
CA ARG A 9 -11.59 9.79 -13.42
C ARG A 9 -10.29 9.01 -13.14
N LYS A 10 -9.21 9.34 -13.88
CA LYS A 10 -7.88 8.82 -13.59
C LYS A 10 -7.40 9.39 -12.25
N PHE A 11 -6.81 8.55 -11.41
CA PHE A 11 -6.17 8.96 -10.16
C PHE A 11 -4.95 9.83 -10.42
N ASN A 12 -4.73 10.83 -9.56
CA ASN A 12 -3.59 11.72 -9.63
C ASN A 12 -2.73 11.55 -8.36
N TYR A 13 -1.46 11.24 -8.52
CA TYR A 13 -0.49 11.11 -7.42
C TYR A 13 -0.36 12.35 -6.55
N ASN A 14 -0.63 13.54 -7.08
CA ASN A 14 -0.58 14.79 -6.31
C ASN A 14 -1.55 14.80 -5.11
N TYR A 15 -2.49 13.85 -5.06
CA TYR A 15 -3.36 13.66 -3.88
C TYR A 15 -2.69 12.90 -2.75
N MET A 16 -1.55 12.25 -3.03
CA MET A 16 -0.80 11.47 -2.06
C MET A 16 0.31 12.30 -1.41
N ASN A 17 0.65 11.93 -0.19
CA ASN A 17 1.78 12.49 0.54
C ASN A 17 2.49 11.40 1.36
N ALA A 18 3.63 11.76 1.96
CA ALA A 18 4.45 10.85 2.75
C ALA A 18 3.80 10.36 4.05
N ASN A 19 2.58 10.80 4.37
CA ASN A 19 1.87 10.39 5.60
C ASN A 19 0.75 9.40 5.31
N ASN A 20 0.63 8.94 4.06
CA ASN A 20 -0.49 8.08 3.69
C ASN A 20 -0.27 6.63 4.09
N LEU A 21 -1.38 6.00 4.50
CA LEU A 21 -1.50 4.56 4.65
C LEU A 21 -2.29 4.01 3.47
N ILE A 22 -1.61 3.21 2.65
CA ILE A 22 -2.15 2.61 1.43
C ILE A 22 -2.34 1.13 1.64
N LEU A 23 -3.51 0.60 1.30
CA LEU A 23 -3.77 -0.83 1.21
C LEU A 23 -3.93 -1.23 -0.26
N ILE A 24 -3.18 -2.22 -0.70
CA ILE A 24 -3.26 -2.80 -2.05
C ILE A 24 -3.74 -4.25 -1.91
N ILE A 25 -4.91 -4.55 -2.48
CA ILE A 25 -5.52 -5.87 -2.41
C ILE A 25 -5.67 -6.50 -3.79
N GLY A 26 -5.38 -7.78 -3.87
CA GLY A 26 -5.62 -8.60 -5.05
C GLY A 26 -4.88 -9.92 -5.04
N PRO A 27 -5.24 -10.84 -5.94
CA PRO A 27 -4.63 -12.17 -6.01
C PRO A 27 -3.13 -12.10 -6.31
N SER A 28 -2.44 -13.22 -6.15
CA SER A 28 -1.03 -13.33 -6.55
C SER A 28 -0.87 -13.00 -8.04
N LYS A 29 0.25 -12.33 -8.37
CA LYS A 29 0.61 -11.92 -9.75
C LYS A 29 -0.37 -10.93 -10.40
N SER A 30 -1.19 -10.23 -9.63
CA SER A 30 -2.14 -9.21 -10.13
C SER A 30 -1.53 -7.81 -10.34
N GLY A 31 -0.22 -7.65 -10.18
CA GLY A 31 0.46 -6.36 -10.37
C GLY A 31 0.66 -5.52 -9.11
N LYS A 32 0.38 -6.06 -7.90
CA LYS A 32 0.54 -5.31 -6.63
C LYS A 32 1.94 -4.71 -6.48
N SER A 33 2.99 -5.52 -6.61
CA SER A 33 4.37 -5.01 -6.47
C SER A 33 4.79 -4.08 -7.61
N SER A 34 4.12 -4.14 -8.77
CA SER A 34 4.33 -3.17 -9.86
C SER A 34 3.75 -1.80 -9.50
N ILE A 35 2.52 -1.74 -8.98
CA ILE A 35 1.94 -0.47 -8.51
C ILE A 35 2.73 0.07 -7.32
N THR A 36 3.21 -0.78 -6.40
CA THR A 36 4.06 -0.34 -5.28
C THR A 36 5.34 0.33 -5.78
N LYS A 37 6.02 -0.27 -6.78
CA LYS A 37 7.20 0.34 -7.40
C LYS A 37 6.88 1.69 -8.05
N ASP A 38 5.77 1.78 -8.75
CA ASP A 38 5.28 2.99 -9.41
C ASP A 38 4.93 4.09 -8.38
N LEU A 39 4.27 3.72 -7.26
CA LEU A 39 4.00 4.65 -6.16
C LEU A 39 5.28 5.20 -5.52
N ILE A 40 6.29 4.35 -5.28
CA ILE A 40 7.57 4.80 -4.73
C ILE A 40 8.30 5.70 -5.71
N TYR A 41 8.33 5.34 -7.01
CA TYR A 41 8.91 6.18 -8.06
C TYR A 41 8.32 7.59 -8.07
N ASN A 42 6.99 7.69 -8.10
CA ASN A 42 6.27 8.96 -8.17
C ASN A 42 6.28 9.75 -6.84
N SER A 43 6.50 9.08 -5.70
CA SER A 43 6.58 9.74 -4.40
C SER A 43 7.89 10.51 -4.17
N ASN A 44 8.93 10.25 -4.98
CA ASN A 44 10.30 10.75 -4.79
C ASN A 44 10.89 10.43 -3.40
N ILE A 45 10.39 9.39 -2.72
CA ILE A 45 10.91 8.95 -1.43
C ILE A 45 12.03 7.95 -1.66
N ASN A 46 13.24 8.30 -1.25
CA ASN A 46 14.46 7.53 -1.51
C ASN A 46 14.97 6.74 -0.29
N ASN A 47 14.23 6.78 0.82
CA ASN A 47 14.56 6.07 2.06
C ASN A 47 13.43 5.13 2.43
N GLY A 48 13.75 3.87 2.76
CA GLY A 48 12.73 2.94 3.26
C GLY A 48 13.15 1.50 3.25
N CYS A 49 12.23 0.64 3.61
CA CYS A 49 12.45 -0.81 3.63
C CYS A 49 11.17 -1.58 3.35
N VAL A 50 11.36 -2.86 3.04
CA VAL A 50 10.30 -3.81 2.73
C VAL A 50 10.35 -4.99 3.69
N PHE A 51 9.19 -5.42 4.14
CA PHE A 51 8.99 -6.64 4.90
C PHE A 51 8.17 -7.61 4.04
N VAL A 52 8.76 -8.76 3.71
CA VAL A 52 8.14 -9.78 2.86
C VAL A 52 8.12 -11.12 3.56
N LYS A 53 7.21 -12.01 3.19
CA LYS A 53 7.30 -13.41 3.62
C LYS A 53 8.54 -14.09 2.99
N ALA A 54 9.14 -15.04 3.70
CA ALA A 54 10.38 -15.70 3.30
C ALA A 54 10.33 -16.36 1.91
N HIS A 55 9.15 -16.78 1.47
CA HIS A 55 8.93 -17.41 0.16
C HIS A 55 8.61 -16.43 -0.96
N CYS A 56 8.48 -15.12 -0.68
CA CYS A 56 8.19 -14.13 -1.70
C CYS A 56 9.38 -13.89 -2.62
N ASN A 57 9.09 -13.53 -3.87
CA ASN A 57 10.11 -13.22 -4.86
C ASN A 57 10.73 -11.84 -4.61
N LYS A 58 11.86 -11.79 -3.91
CA LYS A 58 12.57 -10.53 -3.63
C LYS A 58 13.03 -9.75 -4.87
N LYS A 59 13.14 -10.42 -6.03
CA LYS A 59 13.58 -9.77 -7.27
C LYS A 59 12.64 -8.65 -7.72
N VAL A 60 11.38 -8.67 -7.28
CA VAL A 60 10.42 -7.59 -7.58
C VAL A 60 10.77 -6.27 -6.89
N TYR A 61 11.58 -6.33 -5.82
CA TYR A 61 12.09 -5.17 -5.07
C TYR A 61 13.56 -4.83 -5.40
N ASN A 62 14.05 -5.19 -6.59
CA ASN A 62 15.44 -4.95 -7.02
C ASN A 62 15.86 -3.48 -7.03
N TYR A 63 14.90 -2.57 -6.95
CA TYR A 63 15.12 -1.13 -6.83
C TYR A 63 15.48 -0.67 -5.40
N ILE A 64 15.44 -1.59 -4.43
CA ILE A 64 15.79 -1.37 -3.01
C ILE A 64 17.05 -2.17 -2.69
N PRO A 65 18.04 -1.62 -1.94
CA PRO A 65 19.21 -2.39 -1.57
C PRO A 65 18.85 -3.63 -0.73
N PRO A 66 19.45 -4.81 -0.99
CA PRO A 66 19.06 -6.08 -0.38
C PRO A 66 19.01 -6.10 1.15
N LEU A 67 19.86 -5.36 1.87
CA LEU A 67 19.84 -5.26 3.33
C LEU A 67 18.56 -4.61 3.88
N PHE A 68 17.81 -3.89 3.06
CA PHE A 68 16.56 -3.23 3.43
C PHE A 68 15.33 -4.03 3.00
N ILE A 69 15.51 -5.31 2.58
CA ILE A 69 14.45 -6.27 2.25
C ILE A 69 14.46 -7.36 3.32
N HIS A 70 13.55 -7.27 4.27
CA HIS A 70 13.46 -8.15 5.44
C HIS A 70 12.50 -9.32 5.19
N ASN A 71 12.91 -10.55 5.55
CA ASN A 71 12.12 -11.79 5.34
C ASN A 71 11.09 -12.06 6.43
N SER A 72 11.02 -11.22 7.43
CA SER A 72 10.12 -11.38 8.57
C SER A 72 9.75 -10.03 9.17
N TYR A 73 8.62 -9.99 9.86
CA TYR A 73 8.28 -8.85 10.70
C TYR A 73 9.24 -8.76 11.90
N ASP A 74 9.96 -7.65 12.02
CA ASP A 74 10.85 -7.37 13.15
C ASP A 74 10.31 -6.20 13.99
N LYS A 75 9.74 -6.54 15.15
CA LYS A 75 9.21 -5.57 16.12
C LYS A 75 10.27 -4.58 16.63
N LYS A 76 11.52 -5.06 16.81
CA LYS A 76 12.61 -4.21 17.32
C LYS A 76 13.05 -3.20 16.26
N PHE A 77 13.11 -3.64 15.01
CA PHE A 77 13.46 -2.79 13.87
C PHE A 77 12.38 -1.72 13.63
N ILE A 78 11.11 -2.11 13.57
CA ILE A 78 9.98 -1.17 13.46
C ILE A 78 9.99 -0.15 14.61
N LYS A 79 10.25 -0.59 15.84
CA LYS A 79 10.40 0.32 16.99
C LYS A 79 11.51 1.35 16.78
N LYS A 80 12.67 0.95 16.21
CA LYS A 80 13.79 1.86 15.94
C LYS A 80 13.40 2.90 14.89
N ILE A 81 12.82 2.49 13.76
CA ILE A 81 12.36 3.40 12.70
C ILE A 81 11.39 4.43 13.28
N ILE A 82 10.34 3.97 13.96
CA ILE A 82 9.31 4.87 14.49
C ILE A 82 9.84 5.80 15.56
N LYS A 83 10.75 5.32 16.43
CA LYS A 83 11.40 6.20 17.41
C LYS A 83 12.23 7.29 16.74
N LYS A 84 12.96 6.95 15.69
CA LYS A 84 13.75 7.90 14.90
C LYS A 84 12.85 8.97 14.30
N GLN A 85 11.71 8.59 13.70
CA GLN A 85 10.76 9.53 13.12
C GLN A 85 10.02 10.40 14.16
N LEU A 86 9.98 9.95 15.41
CA LEU A 86 9.37 10.69 16.51
C LEU A 86 10.35 11.58 17.26
N SER A 87 11.66 11.43 17.06
CA SER A 87 12.64 12.35 17.62
C SER A 87 12.47 13.72 16.96
N TYR A 88 12.44 14.77 17.76
CA TYR A 88 12.04 16.13 17.41
C TYR A 88 12.92 16.86 16.37
N ASP A 89 13.82 16.17 15.71
CA ASP A 89 14.66 16.75 14.68
C ASP A 89 13.86 16.86 13.36
N ASN A 90 13.43 18.06 13.02
CA ASN A 90 12.68 18.38 11.80
C ASN A 90 13.46 18.12 10.49
N SER A 91 14.63 17.50 10.56
CA SER A 91 15.52 17.17 9.44
C SER A 91 15.29 15.79 8.83
N PHE A 92 14.29 15.02 9.30
CA PHE A 92 14.09 13.67 8.78
C PHE A 92 13.42 13.67 7.40
N GLU A 93 14.15 13.12 6.46
CA GLU A 93 13.65 12.82 5.13
C GLU A 93 12.45 11.88 5.19
N ASN A 94 11.54 12.03 4.23
CA ASN A 94 10.43 11.10 4.04
C ASN A 94 10.95 9.68 3.86
N SER A 95 10.26 8.73 4.45
CA SER A 95 10.59 7.30 4.36
C SER A 95 9.38 6.50 3.93
N PHE A 96 9.59 5.33 3.34
CA PHE A 96 8.52 4.38 3.09
C PHE A 96 8.70 3.09 3.89
N LEU A 97 7.58 2.45 4.21
CA LEU A 97 7.52 1.10 4.76
C LEU A 97 6.54 0.27 3.93
N ILE A 98 7.02 -0.82 3.37
CA ILE A 98 6.20 -1.75 2.59
C ILE A 98 6.05 -3.06 3.39
N PHE A 99 4.82 -3.57 3.49
CA PHE A 99 4.49 -4.85 4.12
C PHE A 99 3.78 -5.74 3.10
N GLU A 100 4.47 -6.74 2.56
CA GLU A 100 3.90 -7.69 1.62
C GLU A 100 3.40 -8.94 2.34
N ASP A 101 2.09 -9.02 2.55
CA ASP A 101 1.33 -10.15 3.10
C ASP A 101 1.92 -10.73 4.42
N ILE A 102 2.58 -9.89 5.22
CA ILE A 102 3.35 -10.30 6.39
C ILE A 102 2.72 -9.92 7.72
N LEU A 103 1.79 -8.95 7.72
CA LEU A 103 1.18 -8.48 8.96
C LEU A 103 0.06 -9.43 9.42
N GLU A 104 0.10 -9.80 10.69
CA GLU A 104 -0.94 -10.56 11.38
C GLU A 104 -1.53 -9.75 12.52
N TYR A 105 -2.76 -10.08 12.93
CA TYR A 105 -3.46 -9.34 13.98
C TYR A 105 -2.69 -9.30 15.30
N LYS A 106 -1.99 -10.41 15.66
CA LYS A 106 -1.12 -10.47 16.83
C LYS A 106 -0.03 -9.40 16.84
N HIS A 107 0.51 -9.02 15.66
CA HIS A 107 1.53 -7.98 15.55
C HIS A 107 0.99 -6.61 15.98
N LEU A 108 -0.31 -6.32 15.71
CA LEU A 108 -0.98 -5.11 16.20
C LEU A 108 -1.16 -5.14 17.72
N GLU A 109 -1.54 -6.28 18.29
CA GLU A 109 -1.77 -6.42 19.73
C GLU A 109 -0.46 -6.27 20.51
N GLU A 110 0.61 -6.86 20.02
CA GLU A 110 1.90 -6.90 20.69
C GLU A 110 2.76 -5.64 20.51
N SER A 111 2.51 -4.82 19.49
CA SER A 111 3.36 -3.68 19.15
C SER A 111 2.63 -2.35 19.18
N LYS A 112 2.83 -1.58 20.26
CA LYS A 112 2.35 -0.20 20.34
C LYS A 112 2.89 0.71 19.23
N TYR A 113 4.07 0.40 18.70
CA TYR A 113 4.68 1.17 17.62
C TYR A 113 4.00 0.88 16.29
N LEU A 114 3.70 -0.39 15.99
CA LEU A 114 2.93 -0.75 14.80
C LEU A 114 1.52 -0.14 14.85
N ARG A 115 0.86 -0.21 16.02
CA ARG A 115 -0.43 0.50 16.22
C ARG A 115 -0.31 1.99 15.98
N LYS A 116 0.78 2.63 16.45
CA LYS A 116 1.01 4.04 16.22
C LYS A 116 1.19 4.34 14.74
N LEU A 117 1.94 3.52 14.02
CA LEU A 117 2.13 3.64 12.57
C LEU A 117 0.80 3.52 11.82
N LEU A 118 0.06 2.42 12.06
CA LEU A 118 -1.11 2.08 11.24
C LEU A 118 -2.40 2.79 11.69
N CYS A 119 -2.51 3.17 12.97
CA CYS A 119 -3.74 3.75 13.49
C CYS A 119 -3.67 5.26 13.71
N ASN A 120 -2.50 5.79 14.03
CA ASN A 120 -2.34 7.22 14.36
C ASN A 120 -1.63 8.01 13.26
N LYS A 121 -1.15 7.33 12.21
CA LYS A 121 -0.33 7.89 11.14
C LYS A 121 0.87 8.66 11.68
N LEU A 122 2.03 8.37 11.17
CA LEU A 122 3.24 9.09 11.51
C LEU A 122 3.60 10.01 10.37
N ASN A 123 3.98 11.22 10.70
CA ASN A 123 4.50 12.16 9.73
C ASN A 123 5.74 11.55 9.05
N ASN A 124 5.92 11.85 7.78
CA ASN A 124 7.07 11.46 6.97
C ASN A 124 7.25 9.94 6.76
N ILE A 125 6.20 9.12 6.98
CA ILE A 125 6.22 7.70 6.64
C ILE A 125 5.06 7.36 5.69
N LEU A 126 5.40 7.07 4.43
CA LEU A 126 4.49 6.43 3.49
C LEU A 126 4.42 4.94 3.81
N CYS A 127 3.27 4.46 4.25
CA CYS A 127 3.08 3.05 4.57
C CYS A 127 2.25 2.37 3.49
N ILE A 128 2.79 1.34 2.85
CA ILE A 128 2.12 0.54 1.83
C ILE A 128 1.97 -0.89 2.34
N ILE A 129 0.77 -1.42 2.27
CA ILE A 129 0.46 -2.80 2.67
C ILE A 129 -0.10 -3.53 1.44
N GLU A 130 0.60 -4.56 0.99
CA GLU A 130 0.13 -5.46 -0.06
C GLU A 130 -0.47 -6.71 0.55
N ILE A 131 -1.66 -7.11 0.12
CA ILE A 131 -2.34 -8.32 0.61
C ILE A 131 -2.94 -9.13 -0.53
N ILE A 132 -3.00 -10.45 -0.33
CA ILE A 132 -3.69 -11.38 -1.22
C ILE A 132 -5.15 -11.53 -0.78
N GLU A 133 -5.37 -11.66 0.52
CA GLU A 133 -6.68 -11.89 1.11
C GLU A 133 -6.95 -10.94 2.27
N LEU A 134 -8.21 -10.58 2.45
CA LEU A 134 -8.65 -9.83 3.61
C LEU A 134 -8.52 -10.70 4.87
N SER A 135 -7.79 -10.20 5.85
CA SER A 135 -7.70 -10.77 7.18
C SER A 135 -8.23 -9.79 8.24
N LYS A 136 -8.43 -10.26 9.46
CA LYS A 136 -8.96 -9.48 10.58
C LYS A 136 -8.21 -8.15 10.82
N ILE A 137 -6.90 -8.10 10.57
CA ILE A 137 -6.13 -6.85 10.72
C ILE A 137 -6.58 -5.80 9.69
N TYR A 138 -6.73 -6.20 8.42
CA TYR A 138 -7.08 -5.28 7.32
C TYR A 138 -8.54 -4.87 7.38
N GLU A 139 -9.44 -5.78 7.76
CA GLU A 139 -10.83 -5.47 8.07
C GLU A 139 -10.92 -4.41 9.17
N THR A 140 -10.15 -4.58 10.25
CA THR A 140 -10.11 -3.61 11.36
C THR A 140 -9.61 -2.24 10.90
N LEU A 141 -8.58 -2.17 10.04
CA LEU A 141 -8.05 -0.92 9.53
C LEU A 141 -9.05 -0.21 8.59
N LEU A 142 -9.73 -0.96 7.73
CA LEU A 142 -10.78 -0.45 6.84
C LEU A 142 -11.98 0.05 7.63
N LEU A 143 -12.53 -0.74 8.52
CA LEU A 143 -13.71 -0.39 9.34
C LEU A 143 -13.46 0.82 10.25
N LYS A 144 -12.21 1.01 10.73
CA LYS A 144 -11.82 2.17 11.53
C LYS A 144 -11.41 3.38 10.69
N ASN A 145 -11.59 3.33 9.38
CA ASN A 145 -11.20 4.41 8.44
C ASN A 145 -9.74 4.86 8.62
N LYS A 146 -8.84 3.91 8.82
CA LYS A 146 -7.39 4.20 8.97
C LYS A 146 -6.65 4.21 7.65
N ILE A 147 -7.15 3.46 6.67
CA ILE A 147 -6.64 3.45 5.31
C ILE A 147 -6.97 4.78 4.62
N ASP A 148 -6.00 5.39 3.97
CA ASP A 148 -6.20 6.59 3.16
C ASP A 148 -6.67 6.26 1.76
N TYR A 149 -5.98 5.29 1.14
CA TYR A 149 -6.27 4.82 -0.20
C TYR A 149 -6.31 3.30 -0.24
N LEU A 150 -7.35 2.77 -0.86
CA LEU A 150 -7.48 1.35 -1.15
C LEU A 150 -7.31 1.15 -2.66
N PHE A 151 -6.28 0.42 -3.05
CA PHE A 151 -6.00 0.01 -4.42
C PHE A 151 -6.47 -1.42 -4.61
N ILE A 152 -7.31 -1.65 -5.60
CA ILE A 152 -7.95 -2.93 -5.86
C ILE A 152 -7.53 -3.40 -7.25
N THR A 153 -6.95 -4.61 -7.33
CA THR A 153 -6.66 -5.25 -8.61
C THR A 153 -7.86 -6.07 -9.07
N ARG A 154 -7.81 -6.57 -10.31
CA ARG A 154 -8.78 -7.52 -10.81
C ARG A 154 -8.85 -8.76 -9.92
N ASP A 155 -10.05 -9.13 -9.55
CA ASP A 155 -10.36 -10.39 -8.89
C ASP A 155 -11.57 -11.02 -9.57
N ASN A 156 -11.39 -12.24 -10.05
CA ASN A 156 -12.44 -12.97 -10.77
C ASN A 156 -13.34 -13.80 -9.84
N TYR A 157 -13.03 -13.84 -8.54
CA TYR A 157 -13.83 -14.59 -7.58
C TYR A 157 -14.92 -13.72 -6.96
N ASP A 158 -16.18 -14.03 -7.26
CA ASP A 158 -17.34 -13.28 -6.74
C ASP A 158 -17.38 -13.24 -5.21
N LYS A 159 -16.92 -14.30 -4.54
CA LYS A 159 -16.80 -14.34 -3.07
C LYS A 159 -15.91 -13.21 -2.56
N ASN A 160 -14.76 -13.00 -3.17
CA ASN A 160 -13.81 -11.96 -2.76
C ASN A 160 -14.37 -10.57 -3.06
N LYS A 161 -14.98 -10.38 -4.24
CA LYS A 161 -15.68 -9.12 -4.57
C LYS A 161 -16.77 -8.82 -3.55
N GLY A 162 -17.57 -9.83 -3.17
CA GLY A 162 -18.61 -9.70 -2.16
C GLY A 162 -18.11 -9.30 -0.79
N LEU A 163 -17.04 -9.95 -0.30
CA LEU A 163 -16.42 -9.60 0.99
C LEU A 163 -15.88 -8.17 0.98
N LEU A 164 -15.15 -7.79 -0.06
CA LEU A 164 -14.61 -6.44 -0.20
C LEU A 164 -15.72 -5.40 -0.23
N TYR A 165 -16.77 -5.64 -1.04
CA TYR A 165 -17.91 -4.74 -1.11
C TYR A 165 -18.58 -4.52 0.25
N GLN A 166 -18.78 -5.59 1.05
CA GLN A 166 -19.39 -5.46 2.38
C GLN A 166 -18.59 -4.52 3.30
N LEU A 167 -17.27 -4.50 3.18
CA LEU A 167 -16.40 -3.63 4.00
C LEU A 167 -16.44 -2.18 3.55
N ILE A 168 -16.55 -1.91 2.24
CA ILE A 168 -16.43 -0.56 1.69
C ILE A 168 -17.78 0.06 1.26
N LYS A 169 -18.89 -0.70 1.28
CA LYS A 169 -20.19 -0.23 0.79
C LYS A 169 -20.65 1.10 1.39
N ASN A 170 -20.37 1.33 2.67
CA ASN A 170 -20.71 2.59 3.35
C ASN A 170 -19.86 3.76 2.88
N ASN A 171 -18.67 3.50 2.36
CA ASN A 171 -17.78 4.52 1.81
C ASN A 171 -18.18 4.91 0.39
N ILE A 172 -18.61 3.94 -0.42
CA ILE A 172 -18.91 4.14 -1.84
C ILE A 172 -20.39 4.41 -2.12
N ASN A 173 -21.30 3.91 -1.29
CA ASN A 173 -22.75 4.07 -1.39
C ASN A 173 -23.32 3.81 -2.80
N ILE A 174 -22.89 2.74 -3.45
CA ILE A 174 -23.37 2.27 -4.76
C ILE A 174 -23.90 0.84 -4.65
N PRO A 175 -24.78 0.38 -5.53
CA PRO A 175 -25.25 -1.01 -5.57
C PRO A 175 -24.11 -1.98 -5.90
N TYR A 176 -24.17 -3.21 -5.36
CA TYR A 176 -23.17 -4.26 -5.59
C TYR A 176 -22.92 -4.53 -7.09
N GLY A 177 -23.99 -4.61 -7.90
CA GLY A 177 -23.84 -4.82 -9.34
C GLY A 177 -23.05 -3.72 -10.05
N LEU A 178 -23.18 -2.45 -9.62
CA LEU A 178 -22.39 -1.36 -10.16
C LEU A 178 -20.91 -1.44 -9.69
N PHE A 179 -20.67 -1.85 -8.46
CA PHE A 179 -19.32 -2.11 -7.97
C PHE A 179 -18.63 -3.23 -8.77
N CYS A 180 -19.33 -4.35 -9.02
CA CYS A 180 -18.80 -5.43 -9.87
C CYS A 180 -18.49 -4.93 -11.28
N LYS A 181 -19.36 -4.12 -11.88
CA LYS A 181 -19.12 -3.52 -13.18
C LYS A 181 -17.86 -2.65 -13.18
N PHE A 182 -17.67 -1.80 -12.17
CA PHE A 182 -16.44 -1.02 -12.07
C PHE A 182 -15.19 -1.90 -11.90
N MET A 183 -15.29 -2.97 -11.12
CA MET A 183 -14.20 -3.95 -11.02
C MET A 183 -13.85 -4.53 -12.39
N ASP A 184 -14.84 -4.92 -13.18
CA ASP A 184 -14.62 -5.54 -14.49
C ASP A 184 -14.12 -4.52 -15.53
N ASP A 185 -14.66 -3.30 -15.54
CA ASP A 185 -14.33 -2.26 -16.53
C ASP A 185 -12.97 -1.59 -16.26
N TYR A 186 -12.59 -1.45 -14.98
CA TYR A 186 -11.44 -0.62 -14.58
C TYR A 186 -10.28 -1.37 -13.95
N THR A 187 -10.30 -2.71 -13.87
CA THR A 187 -9.17 -3.48 -13.32
C THR A 187 -8.51 -4.41 -14.32
N ASP A 188 -8.75 -4.23 -15.61
CA ASP A 188 -8.10 -5.01 -16.66
C ASP A 188 -6.70 -4.43 -17.02
N ASN A 189 -5.83 -5.26 -17.59
CA ASN A 189 -4.53 -4.85 -18.13
C ASN A 189 -3.66 -4.03 -17.15
N TYR A 190 -3.49 -4.50 -15.90
CA TYR A 190 -2.74 -3.82 -14.83
C TYR A 190 -3.31 -2.44 -14.48
N ASN A 191 -4.59 -2.23 -14.70
CA ASN A 191 -5.31 -1.11 -14.11
C ASN A 191 -5.74 -1.45 -12.68
N PHE A 192 -5.91 -0.42 -11.87
CA PHE A 192 -6.37 -0.50 -10.49
C PHE A 192 -7.61 0.36 -10.30
N LEU A 193 -8.58 -0.17 -9.58
CA LEU A 193 -9.66 0.62 -9.00
C LEU A 193 -9.15 1.19 -7.69
N ILE A 194 -9.30 2.51 -7.49
CA ILE A 194 -8.78 3.20 -6.31
C ILE A 194 -9.91 3.87 -5.57
N LEU A 195 -10.04 3.56 -4.28
CA LEU A 195 -10.96 4.24 -3.37
C LEU A 195 -10.17 5.22 -2.50
N ASP A 196 -10.52 6.51 -2.56
CA ASP A 196 -10.10 7.51 -1.58
C ASP A 196 -10.99 7.39 -0.32
N CYS A 197 -10.42 6.73 0.69
CA CYS A 197 -11.11 6.50 1.97
C CYS A 197 -11.17 7.77 2.85
N LYS A 198 -10.40 8.83 2.52
CA LYS A 198 -10.40 10.11 3.25
C LYS A 198 -11.54 11.02 2.81
N SER A 199 -11.98 10.86 1.56
CA SER A 199 -12.99 11.74 0.97
C SER A 199 -14.32 11.66 1.74
N LYS A 200 -14.82 12.80 2.17
CA LYS A 200 -16.13 12.96 2.79
C LYS A 200 -17.24 13.29 1.79
N SER A 201 -16.92 13.41 0.51
CA SER A 201 -17.90 13.69 -0.55
C SER A 201 -18.99 12.62 -0.57
N GLN A 202 -20.21 13.01 -0.87
CA GLN A 202 -21.30 12.08 -1.16
C GLN A 202 -21.29 11.63 -2.63
N ASN A 203 -20.54 12.33 -3.48
CA ASN A 203 -20.40 11.98 -4.89
C ASN A 203 -19.35 10.91 -5.06
N ILE A 204 -19.73 9.77 -5.65
CA ILE A 204 -18.83 8.65 -5.93
C ILE A 204 -17.66 9.03 -6.85
N ALA A 205 -17.86 9.97 -7.78
CA ALA A 205 -16.83 10.46 -8.69
C ALA A 205 -15.68 11.21 -7.98
N ASP A 206 -15.85 11.58 -6.71
CA ASP A 206 -14.82 12.21 -5.88
C ASP A 206 -14.14 11.22 -4.94
N LYS A 207 -14.54 9.94 -4.99
CA LYS A 207 -14.02 8.88 -4.12
C LYS A 207 -13.41 7.74 -4.90
N LEU A 208 -13.99 7.42 -6.05
CA LEU A 208 -13.60 6.26 -6.84
C LEU A 208 -12.89 6.71 -8.11
N PHE A 209 -11.71 6.14 -8.33
CA PHE A 209 -10.82 6.48 -9.43
C PHE A 209 -10.31 5.20 -10.08
N TRP A 210 -9.73 5.32 -11.26
CA TRP A 210 -8.95 4.26 -11.87
C TRP A 210 -7.51 4.73 -12.10
N TYR A 211 -6.57 3.78 -12.14
CA TYR A 211 -5.19 4.07 -12.42
C TYR A 211 -4.54 2.94 -13.23
N LYS A 212 -3.76 3.30 -14.22
CA LYS A 212 -2.90 2.40 -14.97
C LYS A 212 -1.47 2.55 -14.50
N VAL A 213 -0.85 1.43 -14.14
CA VAL A 213 0.54 1.39 -13.67
C VAL A 213 1.49 1.71 -14.82
N ASP A 214 2.45 2.58 -14.56
CA ASP A 214 3.59 2.80 -15.44
C ASP A 214 4.75 1.85 -15.05
N ILE A 215 5.43 1.30 -16.06
CA ILE A 215 6.53 0.35 -15.85
C ILE A 215 7.85 1.12 -15.76
N HIS A 216 8.59 0.87 -14.68
CA HIS A 216 9.87 1.55 -14.39
C HIS A 216 11.02 0.51 -14.34
N ASP A 217 11.42 -0.06 -15.49
CA ASP A 217 12.37 -1.16 -15.55
C ASP A 217 13.72 -0.83 -14.89
N ASN A 218 14.24 0.37 -15.12
CA ASN A 218 15.54 0.81 -14.64
C ASN A 218 15.48 1.65 -13.36
N PHE A 219 14.33 1.68 -12.68
CA PHE A 219 14.20 2.42 -11.44
C PHE A 219 15.05 1.81 -10.33
N ARG A 220 15.79 2.66 -9.66
CA ARG A 220 16.57 2.38 -8.46
C ARG A 220 16.43 3.57 -7.50
N LEU A 221 16.34 3.30 -6.20
CA LEU A 221 16.29 4.38 -5.21
C LEU A 221 17.51 5.30 -5.35
N ASN A 222 17.26 6.61 -5.48
CA ASN A 222 18.29 7.63 -5.61
C ASN A 222 18.85 8.00 -4.23
N ASN A 223 19.49 7.03 -3.56
CA ASN A 223 20.13 7.22 -2.26
C ASN A 223 21.44 6.43 -2.21
N GLU A 224 22.53 7.06 -2.60
CA GLU A 224 23.85 6.44 -2.63
C GLU A 224 24.31 5.96 -1.25
N GLN A 225 23.94 6.64 -0.17
CA GLN A 225 24.33 6.24 1.19
C GLN A 225 23.76 4.87 1.56
N LEU A 226 22.49 4.59 1.19
CA LEU A 226 21.87 3.27 1.40
C LEU A 226 22.57 2.18 0.59
N TRP A 227 22.93 2.48 -0.66
CA TRP A 227 23.62 1.51 -1.51
C TRP A 227 25.05 1.26 -1.04
N ASN A 228 25.79 2.29 -0.64
CA ASN A 228 27.13 2.17 -0.09
C ASN A 228 27.10 1.39 1.24
N TYR A 229 26.15 1.66 2.12
CA TYR A 229 25.96 0.88 3.34
C TYR A 229 25.69 -0.59 3.03
N ASN A 230 24.81 -0.87 2.06
CA ASN A 230 24.55 -2.24 1.61
C ASN A 230 25.83 -2.92 1.12
N ASN A 231 26.58 -2.29 0.22
CA ASN A 231 27.78 -2.87 -0.37
C ASN A 231 28.85 -3.20 0.68
N ASN A 232 28.98 -2.34 1.69
CA ASN A 232 29.95 -2.52 2.78
C ASN A 232 29.57 -3.60 3.79
N ASN A 233 28.27 -3.91 3.93
CA ASN A 233 27.76 -4.76 5.01
C ASN A 233 27.07 -6.04 4.52
N TYR A 234 26.74 -6.15 3.23
CA TYR A 234 25.97 -7.29 2.70
C TYR A 234 26.73 -8.62 2.86
N ASN A 235 28.03 -8.62 2.61
CA ASN A 235 28.89 -9.83 2.72
C ASN A 235 29.11 -10.28 4.17
N ASN A 236 28.77 -9.49 5.17
CA ASN A 236 28.92 -9.83 6.59
C ASN A 236 27.67 -10.53 7.17
N ILE A 237 26.62 -10.73 6.37
CA ILE A 237 25.32 -11.29 6.80
C ILE A 237 25.01 -12.63 6.11
N LEU A 238 25.78 -12.97 5.07
CA LEU A 238 25.80 -14.29 4.42
C LEU A 238 26.73 -15.25 5.15
#